data_b7ccb0cf70a7d9e085544327d11359f9
#
_entry.id   b7ccb0cf70a7d9e085544327d11359f9
#
_cell.length_a   1.000
_cell.length_b   1.000
_cell.length_c   1.000
_cell.angle_alpha   90.00
_cell.angle_beta   90.00
_cell.angle_gamma   90.00
#
_symmetry.space_group_name_H-M   'P 1'
#
loop_
_entity.id
_entity.type
_entity.pdbx_description
1 polymer ?
#
loop_
_entity_poly.entity_id
_entity_poly.type
_entity_poly.pdbx_seq_one_letter_code
_entity_poly.pdbx_strand_id
1 'polypeptide(L)'
;MASEQERNKAVVRRLVDEVLNGGNLDTVDELYAPKLAAEARAWIAPFLASFPDTRMEIIDLVAERDRVAARFVCSGTHTGEWLGHAPTGRRFERIDEAGFYRIREGRIVESWGVEDTLRRLEQLGLR
;
A
#
# COMPACT_ATOMS: atom_id res chain seq x y z
N MET A 1 20.50 -13.42 14.08
CA MET A 1 20.47 -12.39 13.03
C MET A 1 19.39 -12.67 12.02
N ALA A 2 18.72 -11.65 11.55
CA ALA A 2 17.71 -11.82 10.52
C ALA A 2 18.37 -12.14 9.17
N SER A 3 17.75 -13.02 8.39
CA SER A 3 18.18 -13.31 7.03
C SER A 3 17.85 -12.13 6.12
N GLU A 4 18.38 -12.13 4.91
CA GLU A 4 18.04 -11.15 3.88
C GLU A 4 16.51 -11.15 3.65
N GLN A 5 15.92 -12.34 3.55
CA GLN A 5 14.47 -12.48 3.34
C GLN A 5 13.67 -11.83 4.47
N GLU A 6 14.07 -12.07 5.71
CA GLU A 6 13.38 -11.48 6.87
C GLU A 6 13.53 -9.97 6.90
N ARG A 7 14.72 -9.45 6.60
CA ARG A 7 14.96 -8.00 6.52
C ARG A 7 14.12 -7.37 5.42
N ASN A 8 14.02 -8.01 4.27
CA ASN A 8 13.26 -7.48 3.12
C ASN A 8 11.76 -7.51 3.40
N LYS A 9 11.27 -8.58 4.02
CA LYS A 9 9.86 -8.65 4.45
C LYS A 9 9.53 -7.53 5.46
N ALA A 10 10.48 -7.22 6.34
CA ALA A 10 10.29 -6.17 7.35
C ALA A 10 10.06 -4.81 6.71
N VAL A 11 10.69 -4.52 5.57
CA VAL A 11 10.47 -3.27 4.83
C VAL A 11 9.02 -3.16 4.38
N VAL A 12 8.46 -4.24 3.81
CA VAL A 12 7.06 -4.27 3.36
C VAL A 12 6.10 -4.17 4.56
N ARG A 13 6.41 -4.85 5.67
CA ARG A 13 5.59 -4.73 6.89
C ARG A 13 5.57 -3.29 7.41
N ARG A 14 6.70 -2.59 7.40
CA ARG A 14 6.76 -1.20 7.80
C ARG A 14 5.94 -0.30 6.87
N LEU A 15 5.98 -0.56 5.57
CA LEU A 15 5.17 0.16 4.60
C LEU A 15 3.68 0.05 4.96
N VAL A 16 3.22 -1.15 5.25
CA VAL A 16 1.82 -1.38 5.62
C VAL A 16 1.50 -0.75 6.97
N ASP A 17 2.29 -1.03 8.00
CA ASP A 17 1.98 -0.61 9.37
C ASP A 17 2.15 0.89 9.60
N GLU A 18 3.24 1.46 9.12
CA GLU A 18 3.58 2.86 9.43
C GLU A 18 3.01 3.85 8.42
N VAL A 19 2.98 3.49 7.14
CA VAL A 19 2.53 4.41 6.09
C VAL A 19 1.05 4.22 5.78
N LEU A 20 0.66 3.03 5.34
CA LEU A 20 -0.73 2.81 4.89
C LEU A 20 -1.72 2.78 6.05
N ASN A 21 -1.39 2.10 7.14
CA ASN A 21 -2.25 2.04 8.33
C ASN A 21 -1.99 3.19 9.29
N GLY A 22 -0.75 3.64 9.40
CA GLY A 22 -0.35 4.69 10.33
C GLY A 22 -0.42 6.11 9.80
N GLY A 23 -0.51 6.27 8.48
CA GLY A 23 -0.58 7.59 7.85
C GLY A 23 0.73 8.38 7.89
N ASN A 24 1.84 7.75 8.24
CA ASN A 24 3.13 8.44 8.37
C ASN A 24 3.85 8.52 7.02
N LEU A 25 3.60 9.59 6.28
CA LEU A 25 4.21 9.79 4.96
C LEU A 25 5.72 10.04 5.02
N ASP A 26 6.24 10.50 6.15
CA ASP A 26 7.69 10.72 6.31
C ASP A 26 8.47 9.40 6.23
N THR A 27 7.85 8.30 6.66
CA THR A 27 8.47 6.98 6.60
C THR A 27 8.73 6.52 5.15
N VAL A 28 8.02 7.09 4.18
CA VAL A 28 8.25 6.78 2.75
C VAL A 28 9.71 6.99 2.37
N ASP A 29 10.34 8.05 2.88
CA ASP A 29 11.75 8.37 2.57
C ASP A 29 12.73 7.35 3.15
N GLU A 30 12.33 6.66 4.22
CA GLU A 30 13.16 5.61 4.81
C GLU A 30 13.02 4.28 4.06
N LEU A 31 11.84 4.03 3.50
CA LEU A 31 11.50 2.74 2.89
C LEU A 31 11.74 2.66 1.39
N TYR A 32 11.74 3.80 0.70
CA TYR A 32 11.91 3.84 -0.76
C TYR A 32 13.23 4.51 -1.13
N ALA A 33 13.86 4.02 -2.19
CA ALA A 33 15.00 4.70 -2.78
C ALA A 33 14.59 6.12 -3.22
N PRO A 34 15.48 7.12 -3.15
CA PRO A 34 15.13 8.51 -3.45
C PRO A 34 14.40 8.71 -4.76
N LYS A 35 14.77 7.99 -5.80
CA LYS A 35 14.12 8.08 -7.12
C LYS A 35 12.66 7.64 -7.09
N LEU A 36 12.32 6.70 -6.22
CA LEU A 36 10.99 6.12 -6.17
C LEU A 36 10.11 6.76 -5.10
N ALA A 37 10.70 7.43 -4.12
CA ALA A 37 9.96 8.02 -2.99
C ALA A 37 8.91 9.04 -3.42
N ALA A 38 9.24 9.92 -4.36
CA ALA A 38 8.30 10.92 -4.85
C ALA A 38 7.11 10.27 -5.57
N GLU A 39 7.38 9.25 -6.37
CA GLU A 39 6.35 8.48 -7.07
C GLU A 39 5.43 7.76 -6.07
N ALA A 40 6.01 7.18 -5.04
CA ALA A 40 5.24 6.51 -3.99
C ALA A 40 4.32 7.49 -3.28
N ARG A 41 4.81 8.66 -2.90
CA ARG A 41 3.99 9.71 -2.28
C ARG A 41 2.87 10.16 -3.20
N ALA A 42 3.13 10.25 -4.49
CA ALA A 42 2.16 10.76 -5.47
C ALA A 42 0.90 9.90 -5.54
N TRP A 43 0.97 8.60 -5.20
CA TRP A 43 -0.23 7.77 -5.14
C TRP A 43 -0.71 7.52 -3.71
N ILE A 44 0.21 7.41 -2.75
CA ILE A 44 -0.16 7.12 -1.36
C ILE A 44 -0.90 8.29 -0.71
N ALA A 45 -0.37 9.51 -0.83
CA ALA A 45 -0.97 10.66 -0.19
C ALA A 45 -2.41 10.92 -0.63
N PRO A 46 -2.74 10.92 -1.95
CA PRO A 46 -4.13 11.08 -2.37
C PRO A 46 -5.02 9.93 -1.91
N PHE A 47 -4.51 8.70 -1.93
CA PHE A 47 -5.28 7.54 -1.47
C PHE A 47 -5.67 7.69 0.00
N LEU A 48 -4.73 8.06 0.85
CA LEU A 48 -5.00 8.27 2.28
C LEU A 48 -5.92 9.47 2.52
N ALA A 49 -5.86 10.49 1.67
CA ALA A 49 -6.79 11.62 1.74
C ALA A 49 -8.22 11.19 1.39
N SER A 50 -8.37 10.28 0.42
CA SER A 50 -9.68 9.74 0.04
C SER A 50 -10.24 8.78 1.10
N PHE A 51 -9.35 7.98 1.71
CA PHE A 51 -9.70 6.93 2.66
C PHE A 51 -8.82 7.04 3.90
N PRO A 52 -9.05 8.07 4.76
CA PRO A 52 -8.15 8.33 5.91
C PRO A 52 -8.11 7.21 6.95
N ASP A 53 -9.12 6.37 7.00
CA ASP A 53 -9.18 5.21 7.89
C ASP A 53 -8.71 3.91 7.22
N THR A 54 -7.89 4.02 6.18
CA THR A 54 -7.36 2.86 5.46
C THR A 54 -6.80 1.82 6.42
N ARG A 55 -7.23 0.58 6.23
CA ARG A 55 -6.72 -0.57 6.95
C ARG A 55 -6.30 -1.63 5.93
N MET A 56 -5.00 -1.86 5.84
CA MET A 56 -4.44 -2.89 4.96
C MET A 56 -3.94 -4.05 5.82
N GLU A 57 -4.30 -5.26 5.42
CA GLU A 57 -3.90 -6.48 6.09
C GLU A 57 -3.05 -7.32 5.14
N ILE A 58 -1.90 -7.78 5.60
CA ILE A 58 -1.05 -8.68 4.83
C ILE A 58 -1.59 -10.10 4.98
N ILE A 59 -1.98 -10.71 3.87
CA ILE A 59 -2.50 -12.09 3.85
C ILE A 59 -1.35 -13.07 3.60
N ASP A 60 -0.50 -12.78 2.60
CA ASP A 60 0.68 -13.57 2.28
C ASP A 60 1.87 -12.66 2.09
N LEU A 61 3.03 -13.10 2.52
CA LEU A 61 4.26 -12.34 2.36
C LEU A 61 5.40 -13.35 2.15
N VAL A 62 5.94 -13.38 0.95
CA VAL A 62 7.02 -14.31 0.58
C VAL A 62 8.19 -13.54 0.01
N ALA A 63 9.39 -14.01 0.27
CA ALA A 63 10.61 -13.37 -0.20
C ALA A 63 11.59 -14.38 -0.72
N GLU A 64 12.28 -14.01 -1.79
CA GLU A 64 13.39 -14.77 -2.36
C GLU A 64 14.41 -13.76 -2.87
N ARG A 65 15.65 -13.87 -2.38
CA ARG A 65 16.73 -12.93 -2.72
C ARG A 65 16.30 -11.49 -2.41
N ASP A 66 16.39 -10.59 -3.40
CA ASP A 66 16.03 -9.18 -3.23
C ASP A 66 14.56 -8.88 -3.52
N ARG A 67 13.73 -9.92 -3.69
CA ARG A 67 12.31 -9.75 -4.07
C ARG A 67 11.37 -10.15 -2.95
N VAL A 68 10.30 -9.38 -2.82
CA VAL A 68 9.19 -9.68 -1.91
C VAL A 68 7.90 -9.64 -2.71
N ALA A 69 7.08 -10.67 -2.56
CA ALA A 69 5.74 -10.70 -3.11
C ALA A 69 4.75 -10.69 -1.95
N ALA A 70 3.71 -9.89 -2.07
CA ALA A 70 2.72 -9.73 -1.01
C ALA A 70 1.31 -9.76 -1.57
N ARG A 71 0.39 -10.36 -0.80
CA ARG A 71 -1.03 -10.28 -1.06
C ARG A 71 -1.68 -9.60 0.14
N PHE A 72 -2.53 -8.63 -0.16
CA PHE A 72 -3.18 -7.81 0.86
C PHE A 72 -4.69 -7.80 0.68
N VAL A 73 -5.39 -7.43 1.74
CA VAL A 73 -6.78 -6.96 1.63
C VAL A 73 -6.84 -5.57 2.27
N CYS A 74 -7.61 -4.68 1.65
CA CYS A 74 -7.70 -3.30 2.06
C CYS A 74 -9.16 -2.92 2.33
N SER A 75 -9.39 -2.15 3.39
CA SER A 75 -10.70 -1.62 3.76
C SER A 75 -10.57 -0.13 4.07
N GLY A 76 -11.65 0.62 3.92
CA GLY A 76 -11.65 2.04 4.21
C GLY A 76 -12.99 2.69 3.94
N THR A 77 -13.14 3.95 4.36
CA THR A 77 -14.36 4.73 4.18
C THR A 77 -14.08 5.91 3.25
N HIS A 78 -14.96 6.10 2.25
CA HIS A 78 -14.81 7.13 1.23
C HIS A 78 -15.27 8.47 1.77
N THR A 79 -14.34 9.23 2.35
CA THR A 79 -14.62 10.53 2.95
C THR A 79 -13.94 11.71 2.24
N GLY A 80 -13.02 11.42 1.30
CA GLY A 80 -12.39 12.40 0.43
C GLY A 80 -12.64 12.05 -1.04
N GLU A 81 -12.44 13.01 -1.93
CA GLU A 81 -12.58 12.79 -3.38
C GLU A 81 -11.65 11.65 -3.83
N TRP A 82 -12.14 10.79 -4.72
CA TRP A 82 -11.38 9.67 -5.26
C TRP A 82 -11.72 9.46 -6.74
N LEU A 83 -10.69 9.48 -7.58
CA LEU A 83 -10.82 9.31 -9.04
C LEU A 83 -11.88 10.24 -9.65
N GLY A 84 -11.98 11.47 -9.16
CA GLY A 84 -12.95 12.44 -9.63
C GLY A 84 -14.34 12.28 -9.04
N HIS A 85 -14.57 11.29 -8.15
CA HIS A 85 -15.85 11.08 -7.49
C HIS A 85 -15.89 11.77 -6.14
N ALA A 86 -16.96 12.53 -5.90
CA ALA A 86 -17.20 13.13 -4.59
C ALA A 86 -17.35 12.04 -3.52
N PRO A 87 -17.01 12.33 -2.25
CA PRO A 87 -17.13 11.34 -1.18
C PRO A 87 -18.56 10.78 -1.06
N THR A 88 -18.65 9.45 -1.04
CA THR A 88 -19.94 8.77 -0.89
C THR A 88 -20.31 8.52 0.58
N GLY A 89 -19.32 8.58 1.48
CA GLY A 89 -19.49 8.18 2.86
C GLY A 89 -19.60 6.66 3.06
N ARG A 90 -19.50 5.90 1.97
CA ARG A 90 -19.61 4.43 2.03
C ARG A 90 -18.28 3.79 2.35
N ARG A 91 -18.35 2.57 2.84
CA ARG A 91 -17.18 1.79 3.20
C ARG A 91 -16.96 0.66 2.20
N PHE A 92 -15.70 0.45 1.80
CA PHE A 92 -15.31 -0.76 1.09
C PHE A 92 -14.60 -1.70 2.06
N GLU A 93 -14.74 -3.00 1.84
CA GLU A 93 -14.20 -4.04 2.70
C GLU A 93 -13.43 -5.08 1.90
N ARG A 94 -12.24 -5.41 2.40
CA ARG A 94 -11.43 -6.53 1.93
C ARG A 94 -11.22 -6.55 0.41
N ILE A 95 -10.77 -5.42 -0.12
CA ILE A 95 -10.41 -5.33 -1.53
C ILE A 95 -9.06 -6.03 -1.73
N ASP A 96 -9.00 -6.97 -2.65
CA ASP A 96 -7.78 -7.72 -2.94
C ASP A 96 -6.74 -6.85 -3.64
N GLU A 97 -5.50 -6.95 -3.16
CA GLU A 97 -4.36 -6.26 -3.75
C GLU A 97 -3.16 -7.19 -3.74
N ALA A 98 -2.26 -7.02 -4.69
CA ALA A 98 -1.00 -7.75 -4.73
C ALA A 98 0.12 -6.79 -5.10
N GLY A 99 1.29 -7.00 -4.51
CA GLY A 99 2.45 -6.16 -4.79
C GLY A 99 3.71 -7.01 -4.93
N PHE A 100 4.61 -6.55 -5.80
CA PHE A 100 5.95 -7.12 -5.96
C PHE A 100 6.95 -6.00 -5.75
N TYR A 101 7.96 -6.27 -4.93
CA TYR A 101 8.95 -5.28 -4.54
C TYR A 101 10.34 -5.84 -4.75
N ARG A 102 11.24 -5.00 -5.26
CA ARG A 102 12.66 -5.30 -5.23
C ARG A 102 13.27 -4.41 -4.16
N ILE A 103 14.07 -5.02 -3.28
CA ILE A 103 14.63 -4.31 -2.12
C ILE A 103 16.14 -4.46 -2.13
N ARG A 104 16.85 -3.35 -2.01
CA ARG A 104 18.31 -3.29 -1.91
C ARG A 104 18.68 -2.35 -0.76
N GLU A 105 19.59 -2.82 0.07
CA GLU A 105 20.09 -2.03 1.21
C GLU A 105 18.96 -1.45 2.06
N GLY A 106 17.90 -2.25 2.29
CA GLY A 106 16.78 -1.86 3.14
C GLY A 106 15.78 -0.92 2.52
N ARG A 107 15.86 -0.67 1.20
CA ARG A 107 14.96 0.25 0.51
C ARG A 107 14.34 -0.38 -0.73
N ILE A 108 13.11 0.00 -1.00
CA ILE A 108 12.37 -0.43 -2.19
C ILE A 108 12.94 0.33 -3.38
N VAL A 109 13.48 -0.40 -4.36
CA VAL A 109 14.06 0.17 -5.59
C VAL A 109 13.16 -0.05 -6.81
N GLU A 110 12.24 -1.01 -6.74
CA GLU A 110 11.22 -1.25 -7.76
C GLU A 110 9.95 -1.69 -7.06
N SER A 111 8.82 -1.27 -7.58
CA SER A 111 7.51 -1.63 -7.04
C SER A 111 6.53 -1.82 -8.18
N TRP A 112 5.73 -2.87 -8.09
CA TRP A 112 4.64 -3.16 -9.02
C TRP A 112 3.48 -3.69 -8.23
N GLY A 113 2.26 -3.28 -8.60
CA GLY A 113 1.10 -3.74 -7.88
C GLY A 113 -0.16 -3.69 -8.71
N VAL A 114 -1.15 -4.46 -8.28
CA VAL A 114 -2.51 -4.45 -8.83
C VAL A 114 -3.50 -4.47 -7.67
N GLU A 115 -4.69 -3.96 -7.94
CA GLU A 115 -5.79 -4.03 -7.00
C GLU A 115 -7.11 -4.22 -7.75
N ASP A 116 -8.13 -4.70 -7.04
CA ASP A 116 -9.47 -4.87 -7.60
C ASP A 116 -10.25 -3.55 -7.50
N THR A 117 -9.91 -2.62 -8.36
CA THR A 117 -10.54 -1.29 -8.41
C THR A 117 -12.03 -1.39 -8.75
N LEU A 118 -12.41 -2.31 -9.64
CA LEU A 118 -13.81 -2.50 -10.00
C LEU A 118 -14.67 -2.85 -8.78
N ARG A 119 -14.19 -3.78 -7.96
CA ARG A 119 -14.91 -4.18 -6.76
C ARG A 119 -15.02 -3.03 -5.76
N ARG A 120 -13.95 -2.23 -5.61
CA ARG A 120 -14.00 -1.05 -4.75
C ARG A 120 -15.07 -0.06 -5.25
N LEU A 121 -15.12 0.20 -6.55
CA LEU A 121 -16.13 1.06 -7.15
C LEU A 121 -17.54 0.53 -6.89
N GLU A 122 -17.75 -0.77 -7.07
CA GLU A 122 -19.04 -1.40 -6.84
C GLU A 122 -19.48 -1.26 -5.38
N GLN A 123 -18.58 -1.53 -4.44
CA GLN A 123 -18.89 -1.41 -3.01
C GLN A 123 -19.20 0.03 -2.59
N LEU A 124 -18.57 1.00 -3.24
CA LEU A 124 -18.83 2.41 -2.97
C LEU A 124 -20.08 2.94 -3.70
N GLY A 125 -20.73 2.11 -4.50
CA GLY A 125 -21.91 2.51 -5.24
C GLY A 125 -21.61 3.43 -6.43
N LEU A 126 -20.37 3.39 -6.91
CA LEU A 126 -19.90 4.24 -8.02
C LEU A 126 -19.96 3.48 -9.35
N ARG A 127 -20.31 2.20 -9.30
CA ARG A 127 -20.49 1.40 -10.48
C ARG A 127 -21.45 0.24 -10.24
#